data_5e7eae724d0d668219e6a31db60bc454
#
_entry.id   5e7eae724d0d668219e6a31db60bc454
#
_cell.length_a   1.000
_cell.length_b   1.000
_cell.length_c   1.000
_cell.angle_alpha   90.00
_cell.angle_beta   90.00
_cell.angle_gamma   90.00
#
_symmetry.space_group_name_H-M   'P 1'
#
loop_
_entity.id
_entity.type
_entity.pdbx_description
1 polymer ?
#
loop_
_entity_poly.entity_id
_entity_poly.type
_entity_poly.pdbx_seq_one_letter_code
_entity_poly.pdbx_strand_id
1 'polypeptide(L)'
;MEHTKEGENVVKKKHKGKEIKFKALYDKNWRAIEKLCETNDPLIVAGVILAQALKLYKTALSDHDFERMMQTILDSRTEIRPLQGPTMH
;
A
#
# COMPACT_ATOMS: atom_id res chain seq x y z
N MET A 1 24.99 -17.52 -9.98
CA MET A 1 24.68 -17.40 -9.73
C MET A 1 24.44 -17.15 -9.71
N GLU A 2 24.04 -17.03 -9.68
CA GLU A 2 23.57 -16.86 -9.38
C GLU A 2 23.46 -16.87 -8.79
N HIS A 3 23.79 -16.94 -8.27
CA HIS A 3 23.54 -16.84 -7.49
C HIS A 3 24.03 -16.47 -7.10
N THR A 4 24.80 -16.63 -6.91
CA THR A 4 25.16 -16.08 -6.55
C THR A 4 25.62 -15.31 -7.00
N LYS A 5 26.82 -15.34 -7.60
CA LYS A 5 27.00 -14.40 -8.05
C LYS A 5 26.10 -13.66 -8.30
N GLU A 6 25.87 -13.93 -8.06
CA GLU A 6 24.68 -13.36 -7.88
C GLU A 6 24.65 -12.13 -7.06
N GLY A 7 25.67 -11.77 -6.37
CA GLY A 7 25.61 -10.80 -5.32
C GLY A 7 25.27 -9.41 -5.75
N GLU A 8 26.08 -8.80 -6.58
CA GLU A 8 25.88 -7.40 -6.84
C GLU A 8 24.76 -7.11 -7.77
N ASN A 9 24.64 -7.91 -8.78
CA ASN A 9 23.57 -7.71 -9.72
C ASN A 9 22.24 -7.97 -9.07
N VAL A 10 22.21 -8.90 -8.16
CA VAL A 10 20.98 -9.20 -7.44
C VAL A 10 20.54 -8.02 -6.62
N VAL A 11 21.47 -7.34 -6.00
CA VAL A 11 21.13 -6.17 -5.19
C VAL A 11 20.51 -5.08 -6.04
N LYS A 12 21.11 -4.79 -7.17
CA LYS A 12 20.55 -3.79 -8.04
C LYS A 12 19.19 -4.19 -8.57
N LYS A 13 19.07 -5.42 -8.97
CA LYS A 13 17.80 -5.90 -9.46
C LYS A 13 16.75 -5.87 -8.39
N LYS A 14 17.12 -6.18 -7.17
CA LYS A 14 16.20 -6.13 -6.07
C LYS A 14 15.61 -4.75 -5.90
N HIS A 15 16.45 -3.74 -5.99
CA HIS A 15 15.98 -2.39 -5.82
C HIS A 15 14.98 -2.01 -6.90
N LYS A 16 15.32 -2.30 -8.14
CA LYS A 16 14.41 -2.07 -9.23
C LYS A 16 13.17 -2.91 -9.11
N GLY A 17 13.36 -4.16 -8.72
CA GLY A 17 12.24 -5.07 -8.56
C GLY A 17 11.26 -4.58 -7.51
N LYS A 18 11.75 -3.95 -6.47
CA LYS A 18 10.88 -3.41 -5.44
C LYS A 18 9.99 -2.31 -5.98
N GLU A 19 10.54 -1.44 -6.80
CA GLU A 19 9.74 -0.37 -7.36
C GLU A 19 8.67 -0.89 -8.28
N ILE A 20 9.04 -1.83 -9.13
CA ILE A 20 8.08 -2.42 -10.05
C ILE A 20 7.00 -3.16 -9.27
N LYS A 21 7.40 -3.88 -8.24
CA LYS A 21 6.45 -4.61 -7.43
C LYS A 21 5.46 -3.68 -6.74
N PHE A 22 5.96 -2.58 -6.24
CA PHE A 22 5.10 -1.63 -5.54
C PHE A 22 4.01 -1.13 -6.46
N LYS A 23 4.40 -0.70 -7.66
CA LYS A 23 3.43 -0.17 -8.60
C LYS A 23 2.44 -1.23 -9.04
N ALA A 24 2.93 -2.42 -9.35
CA ALA A 24 2.06 -3.50 -9.78
C ALA A 24 1.08 -3.87 -8.68
N LEU A 25 1.54 -3.90 -7.45
CA LEU A 25 0.70 -4.22 -6.31
C LEU A 25 -0.33 -3.14 -6.09
N TYR A 26 0.09 -1.90 -6.18
CA TYR A 26 -0.83 -0.77 -6.05
C TYR A 26 -1.94 -0.86 -7.10
N ASP A 27 -1.55 -1.07 -8.36
CA ASP A 27 -2.52 -1.11 -9.44
C ASP A 27 -3.49 -2.28 -9.29
N LYS A 28 -2.96 -3.42 -8.87
CA LYS A 28 -3.79 -4.59 -8.69
C LYS A 28 -4.81 -4.37 -7.58
N ASN A 29 -4.36 -3.82 -6.47
CA ASN A 29 -5.26 -3.54 -5.36
C ASN A 29 -6.29 -2.48 -5.75
N TRP A 30 -5.86 -1.47 -6.50
CA TRP A 30 -6.77 -0.43 -6.89
C TRP A 30 -7.88 -0.95 -7.77
N ARG A 31 -7.57 -1.87 -8.69
CA ARG A 31 -8.61 -2.48 -9.51
C ARG A 31 -9.60 -3.26 -8.67
N ALA A 32 -9.11 -3.95 -7.66
CA ALA A 32 -9.99 -4.67 -6.76
C ALA A 32 -10.90 -3.72 -5.99
N ILE A 33 -10.34 -2.60 -5.54
CA ILE A 33 -11.11 -1.59 -4.83
C ILE A 33 -12.19 -1.01 -5.73
N GLU A 34 -11.84 -0.68 -6.97
CA GLU A 34 -12.82 -0.14 -7.90
C GLU A 34 -13.97 -1.12 -8.11
N LYS A 35 -13.63 -2.38 -8.24
CA LYS A 35 -14.67 -3.38 -8.44
C LYS A 35 -15.57 -3.50 -7.22
N LEU A 36 -14.99 -3.46 -6.03
CA LEU A 36 -15.79 -3.52 -4.82
C LEU A 36 -16.72 -2.32 -4.68
N CYS A 37 -16.27 -1.17 -5.15
CA CYS A 37 -17.08 0.03 -5.06
C CYS A 37 -18.24 0.05 -6.06
N GLU A 38 -18.25 -0.87 -7.02
CA GLU A 38 -19.39 -0.98 -7.93
C GLU A 38 -20.64 -1.45 -7.21
N THR A 39 -20.47 -2.26 -6.18
CA THR A 39 -21.61 -2.84 -5.48
C THR A 39 -21.64 -2.51 -4.00
N ASN A 40 -20.70 -1.72 -3.52
CA ASN A 40 -20.61 -1.38 -2.10
C ASN A 40 -20.32 0.11 -1.94
N ASP A 41 -20.78 0.66 -0.84
CA ASP A 41 -20.49 2.05 -0.50
C ASP A 41 -18.98 2.24 -0.37
N PRO A 42 -18.40 3.22 -1.08
CA PRO A 42 -16.95 3.45 -0.97
C PRO A 42 -16.47 3.69 0.44
N LEU A 43 -17.28 4.31 1.29
CA LEU A 43 -16.87 4.53 2.67
C LEU A 43 -16.75 3.22 3.44
N ILE A 44 -17.62 2.29 3.15
CA ILE A 44 -17.55 0.98 3.81
C ILE A 44 -16.33 0.23 3.29
N VAL A 45 -16.10 0.28 1.98
CA VAL A 45 -14.93 -0.36 1.39
C VAL A 45 -13.65 0.23 2.00
N ALA A 46 -13.58 1.55 2.11
CA ALA A 46 -12.42 2.20 2.69
C ALA A 46 -12.20 1.77 4.13
N GLY A 47 -13.26 1.69 4.90
CA GLY A 47 -13.14 1.27 6.29
C GLY A 47 -12.59 -0.14 6.45
N VAL A 48 -13.08 -1.03 5.61
CA VAL A 48 -12.60 -2.41 5.63
C VAL A 48 -11.12 -2.48 5.27
N ILE A 49 -10.74 -1.78 4.21
CA ILE A 49 -9.35 -1.80 3.76
C ILE A 49 -8.43 -1.19 4.81
N LEU A 50 -8.86 -0.10 5.41
CA LEU A 50 -8.05 0.52 6.45
C LEU A 50 -7.85 -0.43 7.64
N ALA A 51 -8.92 -1.09 8.07
CA ALA A 51 -8.82 -2.04 9.17
C ALA A 51 -7.84 -3.16 8.84
N GLN A 52 -7.90 -3.66 7.62
CA GLN A 52 -7.01 -4.71 7.19
C GLN A 52 -5.55 -4.24 7.13
N ALA A 53 -5.36 -3.03 6.62
CA ALA A 53 -4.02 -2.46 6.53
C ALA A 53 -3.43 -2.27 7.93
N LEU A 54 -4.22 -1.76 8.86
CA LEU A 54 -3.75 -1.56 10.22
C LEU A 54 -3.39 -2.87 10.88
N LYS A 55 -4.15 -3.91 10.59
CA LYS A 55 -3.85 -5.22 11.13
C LYS A 55 -2.50 -5.74 10.63
N LEU A 56 -2.22 -5.53 9.35
CA LEU A 56 -0.94 -5.92 8.80
C LEU A 56 0.20 -5.16 9.46
N TYR A 57 0.04 -3.86 9.61
CA TYR A 57 1.05 -3.05 10.28
C TYR A 57 1.28 -3.51 11.71
N LYS A 58 0.20 -3.75 12.43
CA LYS A 58 0.31 -4.17 13.82
C LYS A 58 1.01 -5.52 13.93
N THR A 59 0.79 -6.38 12.95
CA THR A 59 1.43 -7.69 12.93
C THR A 59 2.93 -7.60 12.64
N ALA A 60 3.30 -6.68 11.74
CA ALA A 60 4.67 -6.60 11.24
C ALA A 60 5.57 -5.66 12.03
N LEU A 61 5.01 -4.70 12.74
CA LEU A 61 5.79 -3.66 13.40
C LEU A 61 5.76 -3.83 14.91
N SER A 62 6.83 -3.36 15.56
CA SER A 62 6.80 -3.23 17.01
C SER A 62 5.76 -2.17 17.40
N ASP A 63 5.38 -2.16 18.66
CA ASP A 63 4.42 -1.16 19.12
C ASP A 63 4.94 0.24 18.89
N HIS A 64 6.22 0.44 19.16
CA HIS A 64 6.81 1.76 18.97
C HIS A 64 6.77 2.19 17.50
N ASP A 65 7.15 1.29 16.61
CA ASP A 65 7.16 1.60 15.18
C ASP A 65 5.75 1.79 14.63
N PHE A 66 4.80 1.04 15.18
CA PHE A 66 3.41 1.20 14.77
C PHE A 66 2.92 2.61 15.13
N GLU A 67 3.24 3.07 16.35
CA GLU A 67 2.84 4.41 16.75
C GLU A 67 3.46 5.48 15.88
N ARG A 68 4.74 5.30 15.55
CA ARG A 68 5.41 6.26 14.68
C ARG A 68 4.79 6.28 13.29
N MET A 69 4.44 5.12 12.79
CA MET A 69 3.81 5.04 11.48
C MET A 69 2.45 5.73 11.49
N MET A 70 1.67 5.52 12.56
CA MET A 70 0.38 6.18 12.68
C MET A 70 0.54 7.69 12.73
N GLN A 71 1.54 8.16 13.47
CA GLN A 71 1.78 9.58 13.54
C GLN A 71 2.16 10.16 12.18
N THR A 72 3.00 9.44 11.45
CA THR A 72 3.38 9.87 10.11
C THR A 72 2.17 9.99 9.19
N ILE A 73 1.27 9.02 9.27
CA ILE A 73 0.06 9.07 8.47
C ILE A 73 -0.78 10.28 8.82
N LEU A 74 -0.95 10.54 10.11
CA LEU A 74 -1.72 11.70 10.55
C LEU A 74 -1.08 13.00 10.08
N ASP A 75 0.23 13.06 10.17
CA ASP A 75 0.95 14.28 9.77
C ASP A 75 0.85 14.56 8.29
N SER A 76 0.67 13.53 7.48
CA SER A 76 0.59 13.72 6.04
C SER A 76 -0.83 13.82 5.52
N ARG A 77 -1.81 13.96 6.42
CA ARG A 77 -3.20 13.98 5.98
C ARG A 77 -3.53 15.11 5.02
N THR A 78 -2.82 16.22 5.11
CA THR A 78 -3.08 17.35 4.22
C THR A 78 -2.56 17.10 2.82
N GLU A 79 -1.75 16.06 2.63
CA GLU A 79 -1.21 15.73 1.31
C GLU A 79 -2.07 14.71 0.58
N ILE A 80 -3.07 14.18 1.25
CA ILE A 80 -3.96 13.21 0.64
C ILE A 80 -4.96 13.95 -0.23
N ARG A 81 -5.06 13.53 -1.48
CA ARG A 81 -5.95 14.19 -2.42
C ARG A 81 -7.01 13.23 -2.89
N PRO A 82 -8.23 13.71 -3.07
CA PRO A 82 -9.27 12.84 -3.61
C PRO A 82 -8.98 12.50 -5.05
N LEU A 83 -9.60 11.42 -5.49
CA LEU A 83 -9.50 11.04 -6.88
C LEU A 83 -10.12 12.09 -7.76
N GLN A 84 -9.52 12.27 -8.92
CA GLN A 84 -10.07 13.17 -9.90
C GLN A 84 -11.04 12.40 -10.75
N GLY A 85 -12.21 12.94 -10.94
CA GLY A 85 -13.20 12.27 -11.72
C GLY A 85 -14.37 11.86 -10.87
N PRO A 86 -15.44 11.40 -11.50
CA PRO A 86 -16.73 11.22 -10.80
C PRO A 86 -16.90 9.89 -10.11
N THR A 87 -15.95 9.01 -10.18
CA THR A 87 -16.26 7.63 -9.94
C THR A 87 -16.46 7.21 -8.52
N MET A 88 -15.90 7.89 -7.55
CA MET A 88 -15.95 7.40 -6.18
C MET A 88 -16.91 8.19 -5.32
N HIS A 89 -17.80 8.87 -5.95
CA HIS A 89 -18.80 9.64 -5.20
C HIS A 89 -20.22 9.17 -5.44
#